data_f2d49fb81177f6720d49fe7a984a9f9f
#
_entry.id   f2d49fb81177f6720d49fe7a984a9f9f
#
_cell.length_a   1.000
_cell.length_b   1.000
_cell.length_c   1.000
_cell.angle_alpha   90.00
_cell.angle_beta   90.00
_cell.angle_gamma   90.00
#
_symmetry.space_group_name_H-M   'P 1'
#
loop_
_entity.id
_entity.type
_entity.pdbx_description
1 polymer ?
#
loop_
_entity_poly.entity_id
_entity_poly.type
_entity_poly.pdbx_seq_one_letter_code
_entity_poly.pdbx_strand_id
1 'polypeptide(L)'
;MIWLTGDTHGHFERIEAFCREKQTTVDDILIILGDAGFNFGGGARDLALKTYASQFPITIFSLHGNRENRPQNIPGYGEGTFCGGKILYEPQFPNLLFAVDGGVYRFGGRNCLAVGGAYSTGKAYRLAKGMGWWPDEQPSEKTKRLVEQLLDARGWQMDMVLTHTCPLRYKPLEALKPDLDQSTVDSTTEAWMDKIEERLDYKRWYCGHFHTDKTVGRLRILFQEFVPLGE
;
A
#
# COMPACT_ATOMS: atom_id res chain seq x y z
N MET A 1 -17.16 -6.25 6.38
CA MET A 1 -16.96 -4.91 5.75
C MET A 1 -15.52 -4.79 5.21
N ILE A 2 -15.24 -3.82 4.30
CA ILE A 2 -13.89 -3.57 3.78
C ILE A 2 -13.56 -2.09 3.99
N TRP A 3 -12.46 -1.84 4.64
CA TRP A 3 -11.99 -0.51 5.03
C TRP A 3 -10.61 -0.22 4.45
N LEU A 4 -10.28 1.06 4.28
CA LEU A 4 -8.95 1.51 3.85
C LEU A 4 -8.42 2.54 4.83
N THR A 5 -7.09 2.56 4.97
CA THR A 5 -6.35 3.61 5.66
C THR A 5 -4.99 3.80 5.00
N GLY A 6 -4.34 4.92 5.28
CA GLY A 6 -2.96 5.16 4.84
C GLY A 6 -1.92 4.56 5.77
N ASP A 7 -0.72 5.10 5.65
CA ASP A 7 0.49 4.70 6.36
C ASP A 7 0.29 4.58 7.86
N THR A 8 0.61 3.44 8.45
CA THR A 8 0.53 3.24 9.90
C THR A 8 1.90 3.27 10.58
N HIS A 9 2.97 2.94 9.87
CA HIS A 9 4.34 2.90 10.38
C HIS A 9 4.52 2.13 11.69
N GLY A 10 3.67 1.11 11.93
CA GLY A 10 3.67 0.32 13.15
C GLY A 10 2.93 0.96 14.32
N HIS A 11 2.27 2.11 14.13
CA HIS A 11 1.39 2.73 15.11
C HIS A 11 -0.02 2.13 15.01
N PHE A 12 -0.18 0.93 15.61
CA PHE A 12 -1.40 0.14 15.46
C PHE A 12 -2.47 0.44 16.51
N GLU A 13 -2.21 1.32 17.47
CA GLU A 13 -3.17 1.71 18.51
C GLU A 13 -4.45 2.29 17.92
N ARG A 14 -4.33 3.00 16.79
CA ARG A 14 -5.50 3.53 16.07
C ARG A 14 -6.32 2.43 15.40
N ILE A 15 -5.68 1.34 14.95
CA ILE A 15 -6.37 0.17 14.38
C ILE A 15 -7.10 -0.59 15.49
N GLU A 16 -6.47 -0.79 16.64
CA GLU A 16 -7.09 -1.41 17.81
C GLU A 16 -8.34 -0.63 18.24
N ALA A 17 -8.23 0.71 18.36
CA ALA A 17 -9.35 1.58 18.67
C ALA A 17 -10.47 1.49 17.64
N PHE A 18 -10.12 1.49 16.34
CA PHE A 18 -11.05 1.31 15.23
C PHE A 18 -11.78 -0.03 15.30
N CYS A 19 -11.07 -1.13 15.53
CA CYS A 19 -11.66 -2.46 15.65
C CYS A 19 -12.69 -2.51 16.79
N ARG A 20 -12.35 -1.90 17.93
CA ARG A 20 -13.26 -1.82 19.08
C ARG A 20 -14.48 -0.96 18.79
N GLU A 21 -14.31 0.20 18.14
CA GLU A 21 -15.40 1.11 17.78
C GLU A 21 -16.38 0.46 16.78
N LYS A 22 -15.82 -0.16 15.75
CA LYS A 22 -16.61 -0.77 14.67
C LYS A 22 -17.06 -2.19 14.96
N GLN A 23 -16.59 -2.77 16.08
CA GLN A 23 -16.88 -4.17 16.46
C GLN A 23 -16.54 -5.14 15.31
N THR A 24 -15.36 -4.95 14.74
CA THR A 24 -14.88 -5.76 13.59
C THR A 24 -14.71 -7.22 13.96
N THR A 25 -14.70 -8.07 12.96
CA THR A 25 -14.40 -9.49 13.04
C THR A 25 -13.30 -9.86 12.03
N VAL A 26 -12.77 -11.06 12.10
CA VAL A 26 -11.77 -11.55 11.13
C VAL A 26 -12.27 -11.62 9.69
N ASP A 27 -13.59 -11.58 9.48
CA ASP A 27 -14.23 -11.49 8.16
C ASP A 27 -14.21 -10.07 7.58
N ASP A 28 -13.95 -9.07 8.43
CA ASP A 28 -13.72 -7.70 7.97
C ASP A 28 -12.29 -7.54 7.48
N ILE A 29 -12.09 -6.66 6.51
CA ILE A 29 -10.79 -6.42 5.89
C ILE A 29 -10.39 -4.96 6.08
N LEU A 30 -9.18 -4.73 6.57
CA LEU A 30 -8.53 -3.42 6.56
C LEU A 30 -7.40 -3.43 5.52
N ILE A 31 -7.54 -2.61 4.50
CA ILE A 31 -6.50 -2.37 3.49
C ILE A 31 -5.62 -1.22 3.96
N ILE A 32 -4.32 -1.49 4.17
CA ILE A 32 -3.32 -0.46 4.44
C ILE A 32 -2.60 -0.14 3.13
N LEU A 33 -2.62 1.12 2.74
CA LEU A 33 -2.10 1.58 1.44
C LEU A 33 -0.57 1.78 1.43
N GLY A 34 0.15 0.83 2.00
CA GLY A 34 1.60 0.80 2.14
C GLY A 34 2.10 1.40 3.44
N ASP A 35 3.38 1.20 3.72
CA ASP A 35 4.05 1.65 4.95
C ASP A 35 3.30 1.23 6.23
N ALA A 36 2.86 -0.02 6.27
CA ALA A 36 2.21 -0.60 7.45
C ALA A 36 3.14 -0.60 8.67
N GLY A 37 4.45 -0.66 8.44
CA GLY A 37 5.47 -0.72 9.47
C GLY A 37 5.96 -2.15 9.73
N PHE A 38 5.40 -3.14 9.05
CA PHE A 38 5.94 -4.48 8.99
C PHE A 38 7.20 -4.51 8.11
N ASN A 39 8.09 -5.47 8.36
CA ASN A 39 9.27 -5.71 7.53
C ASN A 39 10.27 -4.53 7.43
N PHE A 40 10.19 -3.57 8.35
CA PHE A 40 11.12 -2.44 8.40
C PHE A 40 12.30 -2.70 9.34
N GLY A 41 12.03 -3.12 10.56
CA GLY A 41 13.05 -3.31 11.59
C GLY A 41 13.74 -4.67 11.55
N GLY A 42 13.07 -5.67 10.97
CA GLY A 42 13.49 -7.06 11.00
C GLY A 42 13.56 -7.67 12.42
N GLY A 43 13.85 -8.97 12.50
CA GLY A 43 14.10 -9.67 13.76
C GLY A 43 13.00 -9.51 14.81
N ALA A 44 13.42 -9.36 16.08
CA ALA A 44 12.49 -9.32 17.22
C ALA A 44 11.50 -8.15 17.19
N ARG A 45 11.91 -7.00 16.64
CA ARG A 45 11.01 -5.84 16.54
C ARG A 45 9.85 -6.10 15.59
N ASP A 46 10.14 -6.66 14.43
CA ASP A 46 9.15 -6.98 13.40
C ASP A 46 8.22 -8.09 13.90
N LEU A 47 8.78 -9.11 14.54
CA LEU A 47 8.04 -10.17 15.18
C LEU A 47 7.04 -9.62 16.23
N ALA A 48 7.49 -8.70 17.09
CA ALA A 48 6.63 -8.08 18.10
C ALA A 48 5.47 -7.28 17.48
N LEU A 49 5.74 -6.50 16.42
CA LEU A 49 4.70 -5.74 15.70
C LEU A 49 3.67 -6.65 15.05
N LYS A 50 4.11 -7.72 14.37
CA LYS A 50 3.22 -8.69 13.75
C LYS A 50 2.41 -9.47 14.79
N THR A 51 3.04 -9.87 15.90
CA THR A 51 2.34 -10.52 17.01
C THR A 51 1.24 -9.63 17.58
N TYR A 52 1.52 -8.35 17.78
CA TYR A 52 0.51 -7.39 18.25
C TYR A 52 -0.63 -7.21 17.25
N ALA A 53 -0.31 -6.92 15.99
CA ALA A 53 -1.31 -6.69 14.96
C ALA A 53 -2.16 -7.94 14.64
N SER A 54 -1.59 -9.14 14.75
CA SER A 54 -2.32 -10.39 14.50
C SER A 54 -3.40 -10.71 15.52
N GLN A 55 -3.41 -10.02 16.67
CA GLN A 55 -4.44 -10.19 17.71
C GLN A 55 -5.72 -9.39 17.41
N PHE A 56 -5.68 -8.48 16.45
CA PHE A 56 -6.84 -7.67 16.13
C PHE A 56 -7.92 -8.50 15.42
N PRO A 57 -9.20 -8.32 15.77
CA PRO A 57 -10.31 -9.00 15.13
C PRO A 57 -10.61 -8.39 13.75
N ILE A 58 -9.63 -8.44 12.85
CA ILE A 58 -9.73 -7.97 11.47
C ILE A 58 -8.64 -8.63 10.62
N THR A 59 -8.90 -8.88 9.35
CA THR A 59 -7.86 -9.27 8.40
C THR A 59 -7.17 -8.00 7.88
N ILE A 60 -5.86 -7.87 8.07
CA ILE A 60 -5.06 -6.77 7.55
C ILE A 60 -4.48 -7.17 6.21
N PHE A 61 -4.78 -6.38 5.17
CA PHE A 61 -4.26 -6.54 3.82
C PHE A 61 -3.40 -5.33 3.47
N SER A 62 -2.09 -5.49 3.41
CA SER A 62 -1.14 -4.39 3.20
C SER A 62 -0.61 -4.37 1.78
N LEU A 63 -0.58 -3.19 1.16
CA LEU A 63 0.26 -2.94 0.00
C LEU A 63 1.71 -2.73 0.48
N HIS A 64 2.67 -2.92 -0.42
CA HIS A 64 4.05 -2.55 -0.16
C HIS A 64 4.22 -1.02 -0.14
N GLY A 65 4.89 -0.49 0.88
CA GLY A 65 5.30 0.91 0.97
C GLY A 65 6.76 1.12 0.55
N ASN A 66 7.31 2.30 0.78
CA ASN A 66 8.72 2.60 0.49
C ASN A 66 9.63 2.48 1.74
N ARG A 67 9.06 2.20 2.90
CA ARG A 67 9.80 2.05 4.17
C ARG A 67 9.68 0.64 4.74
N GLU A 68 9.68 -0.35 3.87
CA GLU A 68 9.61 -1.76 4.28
C GLU A 68 10.31 -2.65 3.25
N ASN A 69 10.89 -3.75 3.72
CA ASN A 69 11.42 -4.77 2.84
C ASN A 69 10.27 -5.56 2.22
N ARG A 70 10.38 -5.89 0.96
CA ARG A 70 9.36 -6.67 0.27
C ARG A 70 9.26 -8.08 0.86
N PRO A 71 8.04 -8.61 1.11
CA PRO A 71 7.86 -9.96 1.67
C PRO A 71 8.61 -11.05 0.90
N GLN A 72 8.71 -10.97 -0.43
CA GLN A 72 9.44 -11.94 -1.24
C GLN A 72 10.95 -11.99 -0.98
N ASN A 73 11.52 -10.96 -0.35
CA ASN A 73 12.93 -10.91 0.03
C ASN A 73 13.20 -11.46 1.43
N ILE A 74 12.15 -11.87 2.15
CA ILE A 74 12.23 -12.26 3.56
C ILE A 74 11.94 -13.76 3.68
N PRO A 75 12.85 -14.55 4.27
CA PRO A 75 12.58 -15.96 4.55
C PRO A 75 11.34 -16.14 5.44
N GLY A 76 10.55 -17.18 5.17
CA GLY A 76 9.38 -17.52 5.97
C GLY A 76 8.04 -17.05 5.38
N TYR A 77 8.07 -16.17 4.38
CA TYR A 77 6.85 -15.84 3.63
C TYR A 77 6.48 -16.96 2.66
N GLY A 78 5.22 -17.35 2.70
CA GLY A 78 4.58 -18.26 1.74
C GLY A 78 3.68 -17.51 0.76
N GLU A 79 3.30 -18.19 -0.30
CA GLU A 79 2.33 -17.70 -1.27
C GLU A 79 0.94 -18.27 -0.99
N GLY A 80 -0.09 -17.48 -1.22
CA GLY A 80 -1.48 -17.88 -1.09
C GLY A 80 -2.38 -17.15 -2.08
N THR A 81 -3.68 -17.36 -1.93
CA THR A 81 -4.70 -16.66 -2.71
C THR A 81 -5.71 -16.05 -1.77
N PHE A 82 -6.04 -14.77 -1.97
CA PHE A 82 -7.06 -14.06 -1.19
C PHE A 82 -7.86 -13.14 -2.11
N CYS A 83 -9.17 -13.18 -2.02
CA CYS A 83 -10.08 -12.40 -2.88
C CYS A 83 -9.76 -12.52 -4.38
N GLY A 84 -9.34 -13.71 -4.84
CA GLY A 84 -9.03 -14.01 -6.24
C GLY A 84 -7.65 -13.55 -6.73
N GLY A 85 -6.86 -12.87 -5.91
CA GLY A 85 -5.51 -12.44 -6.20
C GLY A 85 -4.45 -13.20 -5.39
N LYS A 86 -3.21 -13.21 -5.90
CA LYS A 86 -2.05 -13.79 -5.21
C LYS A 86 -1.63 -12.91 -4.05
N ILE A 87 -1.33 -13.52 -2.91
CA ILE A 87 -0.82 -12.85 -1.72
C ILE A 87 0.47 -13.49 -1.23
N LEU A 88 1.20 -12.77 -0.38
CA LEU A 88 2.27 -13.27 0.46
C LEU A 88 1.85 -13.16 1.93
N TYR A 89 2.22 -14.13 2.74
CA TYR A 89 1.92 -14.14 4.17
C TYR A 89 2.89 -15.04 4.94
N GLU A 90 3.03 -14.82 6.22
CA GLU A 90 3.73 -15.73 7.13
C GLU A 90 2.72 -16.68 7.78
N PRO A 91 2.90 -18.02 7.73
CA PRO A 91 1.93 -18.98 8.28
C PRO A 91 1.56 -18.76 9.75
N GLN A 92 2.48 -18.17 10.52
CA GLN A 92 2.24 -17.83 11.93
C GLN A 92 1.32 -16.61 12.13
N PHE A 93 1.07 -15.81 11.06
CA PHE A 93 0.22 -14.62 11.09
C PHE A 93 -0.79 -14.66 9.93
N PRO A 94 -1.75 -15.60 9.96
CA PRO A 94 -2.61 -15.87 8.80
C PRO A 94 -3.59 -14.74 8.45
N ASN A 95 -3.79 -13.78 9.33
CA ASN A 95 -4.62 -12.59 9.12
C ASN A 95 -3.81 -11.34 8.71
N LEU A 96 -2.48 -11.47 8.53
CA LEU A 96 -1.62 -10.40 8.00
C LEU A 96 -1.19 -10.76 6.57
N LEU A 97 -1.84 -10.16 5.60
CA LEU A 97 -1.72 -10.48 4.19
C LEU A 97 -1.02 -9.34 3.44
N PHE A 98 -0.19 -9.70 2.45
CA PHE A 98 0.56 -8.72 1.66
C PHE A 98 0.21 -8.88 0.18
N ALA A 99 -0.18 -7.78 -0.44
CA ALA A 99 -0.47 -7.72 -1.87
C ALA A 99 0.78 -8.01 -2.70
N VAL A 100 0.58 -8.63 -3.84
CA VAL A 100 1.59 -8.72 -4.90
C VAL A 100 1.34 -7.59 -5.89
N ASP A 101 2.38 -6.82 -6.24
CA ASP A 101 2.25 -5.71 -7.19
C ASP A 101 1.72 -6.17 -8.54
N GLY A 102 0.72 -5.47 -9.06
CA GLY A 102 -0.01 -5.83 -10.26
C GLY A 102 -1.10 -6.88 -10.01
N GLY A 103 -1.31 -7.31 -8.77
CA GLY A 103 -2.41 -8.18 -8.40
C GLY A 103 -3.77 -7.51 -8.55
N VAL A 104 -4.77 -8.29 -8.97
CA VAL A 104 -6.17 -7.85 -8.98
C VAL A 104 -6.94 -8.66 -7.96
N TYR A 105 -7.60 -7.96 -7.05
CA TYR A 105 -8.35 -8.55 -5.95
C TYR A 105 -9.83 -8.19 -6.07
N ARG A 106 -10.71 -9.13 -5.77
CA ARG A 106 -12.16 -8.92 -5.85
C ARG A 106 -12.72 -8.56 -4.46
N PHE A 107 -12.59 -7.32 -4.07
CA PHE A 107 -13.10 -6.81 -2.81
C PHE A 107 -14.55 -6.32 -2.94
N GLY A 108 -15.45 -6.91 -2.17
CA GLY A 108 -16.88 -6.53 -2.20
C GLY A 108 -17.49 -6.58 -3.61
N GLY A 109 -17.08 -7.55 -4.45
CA GLY A 109 -17.53 -7.68 -5.82
C GLY A 109 -16.84 -6.74 -6.83
N ARG A 110 -15.95 -5.84 -6.39
CA ARG A 110 -15.21 -4.87 -7.22
C ARG A 110 -13.81 -5.38 -7.56
N ASN A 111 -13.38 -5.21 -8.80
CA ASN A 111 -12.02 -5.51 -9.23
C ASN A 111 -11.09 -4.36 -8.81
N CYS A 112 -10.16 -4.65 -7.91
CA CYS A 112 -9.22 -3.69 -7.34
C CYS A 112 -7.80 -4.04 -7.79
N LEU A 113 -7.17 -3.18 -8.59
CA LEU A 113 -5.74 -3.28 -8.93
C LEU A 113 -4.90 -2.82 -7.74
N ALA A 114 -3.90 -3.58 -7.33
CA ALA A 114 -2.97 -3.19 -6.27
C ALA A 114 -1.55 -3.00 -6.82
N VAL A 115 -0.93 -1.84 -6.54
CA VAL A 115 0.47 -1.55 -6.86
C VAL A 115 1.11 -0.79 -5.72
N GLY A 116 2.09 -1.40 -5.06
CA GLY A 116 2.84 -0.79 -3.97
C GLY A 116 4.07 -0.02 -4.43
N GLY A 117 4.74 0.59 -3.45
CA GLY A 117 6.02 1.26 -3.61
C GLY A 117 5.95 2.73 -4.02
N ALA A 118 6.99 3.44 -3.61
CA ALA A 118 7.24 4.85 -3.93
C ALA A 118 8.71 5.18 -3.70
N TYR A 119 9.17 6.34 -4.17
CA TYR A 119 10.51 6.84 -3.87
C TYR A 119 10.61 7.38 -2.44
N SER A 120 11.69 7.03 -1.75
CA SER A 120 11.98 7.53 -0.40
C SER A 120 12.76 8.84 -0.42
N THR A 121 12.12 9.96 -0.15
CA THR A 121 12.79 11.27 -0.02
C THR A 121 13.86 11.29 1.07
N GLY A 122 13.76 10.43 2.07
CA GLY A 122 14.75 10.25 3.13
C GLY A 122 15.85 9.23 2.84
N LYS A 123 15.99 8.73 1.60
CA LYS A 123 16.95 7.69 1.20
C LYS A 123 18.37 8.01 1.62
N ALA A 124 18.89 9.17 1.24
CA ALA A 124 20.27 9.57 1.53
C ALA A 124 20.53 9.61 3.05
N TYR A 125 19.61 10.16 3.84
CA TYR A 125 19.71 10.18 5.29
C TYR A 125 19.71 8.77 5.89
N ARG A 126 18.81 7.90 5.45
CA ARG A 126 18.72 6.52 5.94
C ARG A 126 20.01 5.74 5.65
N LEU A 127 20.54 5.83 4.44
CA LEU A 127 21.79 5.21 4.05
C LEU A 127 22.97 5.73 4.90
N ALA A 128 23.07 7.04 5.10
CA ALA A 128 24.12 7.65 5.91
C ALA A 128 24.07 7.22 7.40
N LYS A 129 22.88 6.88 7.91
CA LYS A 129 22.65 6.43 9.30
C LYS A 129 22.62 4.91 9.46
N GLY A 130 22.85 4.14 8.38
CA GLY A 130 22.73 2.67 8.43
C GLY A 130 21.32 2.18 8.75
N MET A 131 20.30 2.98 8.42
CA MET A 131 18.89 2.61 8.58
C MET A 131 18.40 1.81 7.36
N GLY A 132 17.36 0.99 7.53
CA GLY A 132 16.79 0.19 6.46
C GLY A 132 16.36 1.04 5.24
N TRP A 133 16.86 0.65 4.10
CA TRP A 133 16.45 1.10 2.77
C TRP A 133 16.64 -0.05 1.78
N TRP A 134 15.72 -0.20 0.84
CA TRP A 134 15.73 -1.30 -0.11
C TRP A 134 15.68 -0.76 -1.54
N PRO A 135 16.52 -1.28 -2.45
CA PRO A 135 16.63 -0.77 -3.82
C PRO A 135 15.37 -1.02 -4.67
N ASP A 136 14.52 -1.94 -4.23
CA ASP A 136 13.24 -2.28 -4.86
C ASP A 136 12.04 -1.58 -4.18
N GLU A 137 12.27 -0.43 -3.53
CA GLU A 137 11.22 0.38 -2.91
C GLU A 137 10.15 0.86 -3.91
N GLN A 138 10.52 1.01 -5.18
CA GLN A 138 9.60 1.34 -6.28
C GLN A 138 9.27 0.10 -7.13
N PRO A 139 8.13 0.07 -7.85
CA PRO A 139 7.84 -1.00 -8.79
C PRO A 139 8.87 -1.02 -9.93
N SER A 140 9.41 -2.22 -10.20
CA SER A 140 10.39 -2.41 -11.26
C SER A 140 9.77 -2.20 -12.65
N GLU A 141 10.61 -1.95 -13.66
CA GLU A 141 10.16 -1.87 -15.05
C GLU A 141 9.48 -3.17 -15.53
N LYS A 142 9.87 -4.31 -14.96
CA LYS A 142 9.17 -5.57 -15.21
C LYS A 142 7.77 -5.55 -14.63
N THR A 143 7.62 -5.08 -13.39
CA THR A 143 6.31 -4.94 -12.73
C THR A 143 5.41 -3.99 -13.50
N LYS A 144 5.92 -2.82 -13.90
CA LYS A 144 5.17 -1.83 -14.68
C LYS A 144 4.63 -2.43 -15.98
N ARG A 145 5.49 -3.14 -16.75
CA ARG A 145 5.06 -3.84 -17.97
C ARG A 145 3.99 -4.92 -17.72
N LEU A 146 4.12 -5.69 -16.63
CA LEU A 146 3.12 -6.70 -16.29
C LEU A 146 1.76 -6.07 -15.95
N VAL A 147 1.76 -4.93 -15.25
CA VAL A 147 0.53 -4.15 -14.97
C VAL A 147 -0.10 -3.67 -16.26
N GLU A 148 0.68 -3.08 -17.18
CA GLU A 148 0.17 -2.60 -18.46
C GLU A 148 -0.43 -3.75 -19.31
N GLN A 149 0.26 -4.88 -19.39
CA GLN A 149 -0.24 -6.08 -20.08
C GLN A 149 -1.55 -6.60 -19.46
N LEU A 150 -1.64 -6.60 -18.15
CA LEU A 150 -2.86 -6.98 -17.44
C LEU A 150 -4.02 -6.00 -17.75
N LEU A 151 -3.73 -4.71 -17.78
CA LEU A 151 -4.73 -3.69 -18.13
C LEU A 151 -5.16 -3.78 -19.59
N ASP A 152 -4.22 -4.02 -20.52
CA ASP A 152 -4.53 -4.29 -21.93
C ASP A 152 -5.48 -5.49 -22.08
N ALA A 153 -5.18 -6.60 -21.39
CA ALA A 153 -6.01 -7.80 -21.40
C ALA A 153 -7.42 -7.59 -20.80
N ARG A 154 -7.59 -6.54 -19.98
CA ARG A 154 -8.86 -6.15 -19.35
C ARG A 154 -9.55 -4.96 -20.02
N GLY A 155 -9.07 -4.53 -21.19
CA GLY A 155 -9.61 -3.38 -21.91
C GLY A 155 -9.50 -2.07 -21.13
N TRP A 156 -8.47 -1.94 -20.27
CA TRP A 156 -8.24 -0.77 -19.41
C TRP A 156 -9.43 -0.40 -18.51
N GLN A 157 -10.07 -1.41 -17.92
CA GLN A 157 -11.19 -1.23 -17.00
C GLN A 157 -10.88 -1.85 -15.63
N MET A 158 -11.05 -1.05 -14.57
CA MET A 158 -10.99 -1.45 -13.16
C MET A 158 -12.07 -0.72 -12.37
N ASP A 159 -12.60 -1.35 -11.33
CA ASP A 159 -13.48 -0.62 -10.43
C ASP A 159 -12.69 0.31 -9.52
N MET A 160 -11.60 -0.19 -8.93
CA MET A 160 -10.77 0.53 -7.96
C MET A 160 -9.29 0.36 -8.28
N VAL A 161 -8.51 1.38 -7.94
CA VAL A 161 -7.05 1.34 -7.95
C VAL A 161 -6.53 1.62 -6.54
N LEU A 162 -5.66 0.75 -6.05
CA LEU A 162 -5.06 0.83 -4.72
C LEU A 162 -3.55 0.94 -4.91
N THR A 163 -2.96 2.05 -4.51
CA THR A 163 -1.52 2.27 -4.66
C THR A 163 -0.91 2.83 -3.40
N HIS A 164 0.42 2.77 -3.27
CA HIS A 164 1.08 3.47 -2.17
C HIS A 164 1.21 4.96 -2.49
N THR A 165 1.76 5.34 -3.64
CA THR A 165 1.81 6.73 -4.12
C THR A 165 0.71 7.02 -5.15
N CYS A 166 0.62 8.24 -5.67
CA CYS A 166 -0.42 8.68 -6.61
C CYS A 166 0.14 9.04 -8.00
N PRO A 167 -0.70 9.19 -9.04
CA PRO A 167 -0.28 9.82 -10.28
C PRO A 167 0.31 11.22 -10.03
N LEU A 168 1.35 11.60 -10.78
CA LEU A 168 2.16 12.79 -10.56
C LEU A 168 1.33 14.08 -10.48
N ARG A 169 0.31 14.21 -11.32
CA ARG A 169 -0.60 15.37 -11.37
C ARG A 169 -1.40 15.60 -10.11
N TYR A 170 -1.55 14.57 -9.26
CA TYR A 170 -2.30 14.63 -8.01
C TYR A 170 -1.40 14.74 -6.77
N LYS A 171 -0.08 14.81 -6.96
CA LYS A 171 0.88 14.93 -5.87
C LYS A 171 0.53 16.16 -5.00
N PRO A 172 0.28 15.98 -3.69
CA PRO A 172 -0.14 17.07 -2.81
C PRO A 172 1.09 17.92 -2.40
N LEU A 173 1.48 18.87 -3.24
CA LEU A 173 2.70 19.66 -3.03
C LEU A 173 2.70 20.40 -1.70
N GLU A 174 1.52 20.81 -1.21
CA GLU A 174 1.33 21.49 0.08
C GLU A 174 1.59 20.58 1.29
N ALA A 175 1.54 19.27 1.13
CA ALA A 175 1.84 18.29 2.19
C ALA A 175 3.32 17.92 2.25
N LEU A 176 4.11 18.34 1.26
CA LEU A 176 5.52 18.02 1.21
C LEU A 176 6.33 18.93 2.15
N LYS A 177 7.47 18.43 2.61
CA LYS A 177 8.38 19.25 3.44
C LYS A 177 8.85 20.48 2.64
N PRO A 178 8.77 21.70 3.21
CA PRO A 178 9.16 22.90 2.50
C PRO A 178 10.60 22.91 1.99
N ASP A 179 11.50 22.26 2.74
CA ASP A 179 12.94 22.22 2.45
C ASP A 179 13.33 21.10 1.46
N LEU A 180 12.36 20.33 0.97
CA LEU A 180 12.61 19.23 0.04
C LEU A 180 12.75 19.77 -1.39
N ASP A 181 13.97 19.71 -1.91
CA ASP A 181 14.22 19.99 -3.34
C ASP A 181 13.57 18.91 -4.21
N GLN A 182 12.45 19.27 -4.85
CA GLN A 182 11.69 18.35 -5.70
C GLN A 182 12.48 17.86 -6.93
N SER A 183 13.53 18.58 -7.36
CA SER A 183 14.38 18.13 -8.47
C SER A 183 15.22 16.90 -8.14
N THR A 184 15.41 16.61 -6.85
CA THR A 184 16.14 15.43 -6.36
C THR A 184 15.25 14.22 -6.13
N VAL A 185 13.93 14.36 -6.26
CA VAL A 185 12.94 13.30 -6.04
C VAL A 185 12.76 12.51 -7.33
N ASP A 186 13.01 11.21 -7.29
CA ASP A 186 12.67 10.31 -8.38
C ASP A 186 11.16 10.08 -8.44
N SER A 187 10.49 10.77 -9.34
CA SER A 187 9.05 10.68 -9.58
C SER A 187 8.69 9.75 -10.75
N THR A 188 9.54 8.80 -11.11
CA THR A 188 9.31 7.91 -12.26
C THR A 188 8.09 7.00 -12.05
N THR A 189 7.80 6.61 -10.81
CA THR A 189 6.60 5.83 -10.46
C THR A 189 5.33 6.65 -10.64
N GLU A 190 5.29 7.86 -10.11
CA GLU A 190 4.16 8.78 -10.23
C GLU A 190 3.91 9.19 -11.69
N ALA A 191 4.97 9.44 -12.46
CA ALA A 191 4.88 9.75 -13.88
C ALA A 191 4.37 8.55 -14.72
N TRP A 192 4.72 7.33 -14.32
CA TRP A 192 4.14 6.13 -14.92
C TRP A 192 2.66 5.97 -14.54
N MET A 193 2.29 6.24 -13.30
CA MET A 193 0.89 6.21 -12.86
C MET A 193 0.03 7.27 -13.57
N ASP A 194 0.59 8.43 -13.96
CA ASP A 194 -0.10 9.41 -14.81
C ASP A 194 -0.53 8.79 -16.15
N LYS A 195 0.37 8.02 -16.79
CA LYS A 195 0.07 7.34 -18.07
C LYS A 195 -0.99 6.26 -17.90
N ILE A 196 -0.98 5.55 -16.76
CA ILE A 196 -2.04 4.60 -16.45
C ILE A 196 -3.38 5.32 -16.28
N GLU A 197 -3.41 6.41 -15.50
CA GLU A 197 -4.62 7.17 -15.19
C GLU A 197 -5.26 7.80 -16.43
N GLU A 198 -4.46 8.24 -17.40
CA GLU A 198 -4.94 8.81 -18.67
C GLU A 198 -5.78 7.82 -19.52
N ARG A 199 -5.51 6.52 -19.40
CA ARG A 199 -6.15 5.48 -20.21
C ARG A 199 -7.17 4.65 -19.43
N LEU A 200 -7.01 4.57 -18.11
CA LEU A 200 -7.78 3.66 -17.27
C LEU A 200 -9.18 4.19 -16.98
N ASP A 201 -10.20 3.41 -17.30
CA ASP A 201 -11.55 3.63 -16.81
C ASP A 201 -11.67 3.01 -15.41
N TYR A 202 -11.85 3.87 -14.39
CA TYR A 202 -11.94 3.48 -12.98
C TYR A 202 -12.94 4.35 -12.21
N LYS A 203 -13.48 3.85 -11.11
CA LYS A 203 -14.43 4.58 -10.26
C LYS A 203 -13.74 5.38 -9.18
N ARG A 204 -12.77 4.78 -8.47
CA ARG A 204 -12.00 5.40 -7.39
C ARG A 204 -10.55 4.94 -7.40
N TRP A 205 -9.66 5.84 -7.01
CA TRP A 205 -8.24 5.58 -6.78
C TRP A 205 -7.89 5.96 -5.35
N TYR A 206 -7.33 5.03 -4.57
CA TYR A 206 -6.90 5.28 -3.20
C TYR A 206 -5.39 5.11 -3.09
N CYS A 207 -4.74 6.01 -2.36
CA CYS A 207 -3.29 5.95 -2.10
C CYS A 207 -2.94 6.47 -0.70
N GLY A 208 -1.72 6.19 -0.23
CA GLY A 208 -1.12 6.67 1.02
C GLY A 208 0.06 7.62 0.78
N HIS A 209 1.19 7.35 1.44
CA HIS A 209 2.52 7.92 1.24
C HIS A 209 2.70 9.39 1.68
N PHE A 210 1.75 10.26 1.43
CA PHE A 210 1.90 11.71 1.62
C PHE A 210 1.52 12.20 3.02
N HIS A 211 1.10 11.31 3.92
CA HIS A 211 0.71 11.61 5.30
C HIS A 211 -0.32 12.74 5.39
N THR A 212 -1.29 12.76 4.49
CA THR A 212 -2.41 13.70 4.47
C THR A 212 -3.68 12.99 4.03
N ASP A 213 -4.81 13.43 4.55
CA ASP A 213 -6.14 12.98 4.11
C ASP A 213 -6.67 14.04 3.13
N LYS A 214 -6.83 13.68 1.85
CA LYS A 214 -7.23 14.61 0.78
C LYS A 214 -7.98 13.88 -0.33
N THR A 215 -9.04 14.51 -0.83
CA THR A 215 -9.77 14.02 -2.01
C THR A 215 -9.61 14.99 -3.17
N VAL A 216 -9.25 14.47 -4.35
CA VAL A 216 -9.17 15.23 -5.59
C VAL A 216 -9.90 14.46 -6.69
N GLY A 217 -11.10 14.88 -7.03
CA GLY A 217 -11.94 14.17 -8.01
C GLY A 217 -12.23 12.72 -7.60
N ARG A 218 -11.75 11.76 -8.37
CA ARG A 218 -11.90 10.32 -8.10
C ARG A 218 -10.77 9.73 -7.24
N LEU A 219 -9.72 10.51 -6.96
CA LEU A 219 -8.57 10.08 -6.18
C LEU A 219 -8.72 10.51 -4.72
N ARG A 220 -8.43 9.60 -3.80
CA ARG A 220 -8.38 9.86 -2.35
C ARG A 220 -7.04 9.43 -1.78
N ILE A 221 -6.32 10.39 -1.20
CA ILE A 221 -5.11 10.16 -0.41
C ILE A 221 -5.57 9.93 1.02
N LEU A 222 -5.05 8.90 1.67
CA LEU A 222 -5.39 8.52 3.04
C LEU A 222 -4.15 8.51 3.93
N PHE A 223 -4.34 8.94 5.17
CA PHE A 223 -3.34 8.84 6.22
C PHE A 223 -3.97 8.37 7.54
N GLN A 224 -4.75 9.23 8.20
CA GLN A 224 -5.34 8.92 9.51
C GLN A 224 -6.76 8.37 9.41
N GLU A 225 -7.47 8.72 8.38
CA GLU A 225 -8.86 8.29 8.20
C GLU A 225 -8.99 6.79 7.93
N PHE A 226 -10.10 6.22 8.40
CA PHE A 226 -10.58 4.90 8.01
C PHE A 226 -11.84 5.09 7.17
N VAL A 227 -11.79 4.64 5.93
CA VAL A 227 -12.90 4.85 4.98
C VAL A 227 -13.40 3.53 4.42
N PRO A 228 -14.71 3.35 4.23
CA PRO A 228 -15.23 2.17 3.55
C PRO A 228 -14.78 2.13 2.08
N LEU A 229 -14.55 0.94 1.54
CA LEU A 229 -14.19 0.78 0.14
C LEU A 229 -15.36 1.22 -0.77
N GLY A 230 -15.12 2.23 -1.59
CA GLY A 230 -16.09 2.76 -2.56
C GLY A 230 -16.68 4.11 -2.21
N GLU A 231 -16.25 4.71 -1.11
CA GLU A 231 -16.54 6.11 -0.77
C GLU A 231 -15.56 7.10 -1.40
#